data_2eea870fe3e5d3def94c98e713eb754f
#
_entry.id   2eea870fe3e5d3def94c98e713eb754f
#
_cell.length_a   1.000
_cell.length_b   1.000
_cell.length_c   1.000
_cell.angle_alpha   90.00
_cell.angle_beta   90.00
_cell.angle_gamma   90.00
#
_symmetry.space_group_name_H-M   'P 1'
#
loop_
_entity.id
_entity.type
_entity.pdbx_description
1 polymer ?
#
loop_
_entity_poly.entity_id
_entity_poly.type
_entity_poly.pdbx_seq_one_letter_code
_entity_poly.pdbx_strand_id
1 'polypeptide(L)'
;MALTKSRDYVSVKPATEAVTVEQARLHLDLDDNYYDSQLNQLIIVARQRVEQDSRRSLITQTRVMSMDAFPSDGIIELPTVPVQSVSSITYVDGNDATQTLSSSLYLVDSNNTPSRVVLNDGESWPNNRGHYDDVKVTYIAGYGDTVGDVDEVAKFAMLMLVSHLFNSPSVTSYGTMNIVPIGYELLIESLKWGQYP
;
A
#
# COMPACT_ATOMS: atom_id res chain seq x y z
N MET A 1 14.71 -12.37 -19.14
CA MET A 1 13.37 -12.20 -18.57
C MET A 1 13.16 -10.69 -18.44
N ALA A 2 12.34 -10.09 -19.29
CA ALA A 2 12.05 -8.65 -19.20
C ALA A 2 11.17 -8.45 -17.95
N LEU A 3 11.65 -7.66 -17.01
CA LEU A 3 10.84 -7.21 -15.87
C LEU A 3 9.69 -6.38 -16.45
N THR A 4 8.48 -6.90 -16.41
CA THR A 4 7.29 -6.12 -16.73
C THR A 4 7.26 -4.95 -15.76
N LYS A 5 7.50 -3.74 -16.26
CA LYS A 5 7.43 -2.53 -15.45
C LYS A 5 5.99 -2.38 -14.97
N SER A 6 5.76 -2.58 -13.70
CA SER A 6 4.47 -2.33 -13.06
C SER A 6 4.54 -1.05 -12.25
N ARG A 7 3.44 -0.33 -12.21
CA ARG A 7 3.21 0.88 -11.43
C ARG A 7 2.03 0.63 -10.51
N ASP A 8 2.17 0.92 -9.23
CA ASP A 8 1.10 0.75 -8.24
C ASP A 8 0.86 2.08 -7.52
N TYR A 9 -0.40 2.53 -7.48
CA TYR A 9 -0.78 3.80 -6.88
C TYR A 9 -2.17 3.77 -6.25
N VAL A 10 -2.40 4.64 -5.30
CA VAL A 10 -3.70 4.83 -4.64
C VAL A 10 -4.62 5.64 -5.56
N SER A 11 -5.74 5.07 -5.97
CA SER A 11 -6.78 5.76 -6.75
C SER A 11 -7.88 6.37 -5.86
N VAL A 12 -8.24 5.70 -4.76
CA VAL A 12 -9.12 6.22 -3.73
C VAL A 12 -8.41 6.11 -2.39
N LYS A 13 -8.21 7.25 -1.75
CA LYS A 13 -7.57 7.34 -0.43
C LYS A 13 -8.44 6.71 0.66
N PRO A 14 -7.86 6.24 1.77
CA PRO A 14 -8.63 5.77 2.91
C PRO A 14 -9.51 6.87 3.49
N ALA A 15 -10.68 6.48 3.99
CA ALA A 15 -11.64 7.40 4.60
C ALA A 15 -11.27 7.81 6.03
N THR A 16 -10.47 6.98 6.70
CA THR A 16 -10.00 7.17 8.08
C THR A 16 -8.49 7.00 8.15
N GLU A 17 -7.90 7.34 9.28
CA GLU A 17 -6.47 7.11 9.53
C GLU A 17 -6.27 5.91 10.47
N ALA A 18 -5.10 5.27 10.40
CA ALA A 18 -4.76 4.09 11.20
C ALA A 18 -4.45 4.42 12.67
N VAL A 19 -4.25 5.69 12.99
CA VAL A 19 -4.02 6.22 14.33
C VAL A 19 -4.88 7.46 14.52
N THR A 20 -5.52 7.59 15.68
CA THR A 20 -6.31 8.79 16.01
C THR A 20 -5.42 9.93 16.55
N VAL A 21 -5.93 11.16 16.46
CA VAL A 21 -5.27 12.33 17.08
C VAL A 21 -5.12 12.16 18.58
N GLU A 22 -6.12 11.57 19.24
CA GLU A 22 -6.08 11.29 20.67
C GLU A 22 -4.95 10.33 21.04
N GLN A 23 -4.77 9.24 20.26
CA GLN A 23 -3.64 8.33 20.44
C GLN A 23 -2.30 9.04 20.24
N ALA A 24 -2.21 9.93 19.27
CA ALA A 24 -0.99 10.71 19.03
C ALA A 24 -0.72 11.71 20.18
N ARG A 25 -1.76 12.38 20.71
CA ARG A 25 -1.63 13.27 21.90
C ARG A 25 -1.14 12.49 23.11
N LEU A 26 -1.77 11.35 23.41
CA LEU A 26 -1.35 10.49 24.52
C LEU A 26 0.11 10.03 24.37
N HIS A 27 0.53 9.67 23.18
CA HIS A 27 1.91 9.24 22.91
C HIS A 27 2.93 10.35 23.08
N LEU A 28 2.52 11.61 22.87
CA LEU A 28 3.35 12.81 22.97
C LEU A 28 3.24 13.50 24.35
N ASP A 29 2.43 12.96 25.26
CA ASP A 29 2.16 13.56 26.59
C ASP A 29 1.61 14.99 26.49
N LEU A 30 0.67 15.20 25.55
CA LEU A 30 0.02 16.50 25.34
C LEU A 30 -1.36 16.53 25.99
N ASP A 31 -1.57 17.51 26.89
CA ASP A 31 -2.81 17.63 27.67
C ASP A 31 -3.95 18.33 26.94
N ASP A 32 -3.64 19.13 25.91
CA ASP A 32 -4.62 19.96 25.18
C ASP A 32 -4.70 19.63 23.70
N ASN A 33 -5.66 20.27 23.03
CA ASN A 33 -5.92 20.09 21.58
C ASN A 33 -5.26 21.16 20.68
N TYR A 34 -4.36 21.94 21.22
CA TYR A 34 -3.71 23.05 20.49
C TYR A 34 -3.00 22.57 19.20
N TYR A 35 -2.41 21.37 19.25
CA TYR A 35 -1.66 20.79 18.15
C TYR A 35 -2.46 19.83 17.26
N ASP A 36 -3.77 19.65 17.47
CA ASP A 36 -4.56 18.64 16.76
C ASP A 36 -4.50 18.78 15.23
N SER A 37 -4.53 20.00 14.72
CA SER A 37 -4.42 20.25 13.27
C SER A 37 -3.08 19.79 12.71
N GLN A 38 -1.98 20.05 13.45
CA GLN A 38 -0.65 19.59 13.07
C GLN A 38 -0.52 18.08 13.18
N LEU A 39 -1.03 17.49 14.26
CA LEU A 39 -1.00 16.05 14.47
C LEU A 39 -1.75 15.30 13.36
N ASN A 40 -2.93 15.79 12.92
CA ASN A 40 -3.64 15.23 11.78
C ASN A 40 -2.77 15.15 10.51
N GLN A 41 -2.02 16.20 10.22
CA GLN A 41 -1.10 16.21 9.06
C GLN A 41 0.04 15.22 9.24
N LEU A 42 0.63 15.16 10.42
CA LEU A 42 1.73 14.24 10.72
C LEU A 42 1.29 12.77 10.69
N ILE A 43 0.06 12.47 11.13
CA ILE A 43 -0.52 11.13 11.05
C ILE A 43 -0.65 10.68 9.59
N ILE A 44 -1.15 11.55 8.70
CA ILE A 44 -1.25 11.24 7.26
C ILE A 44 0.13 10.96 6.67
N VAL A 45 1.13 11.78 6.99
CA VAL A 45 2.51 11.60 6.50
C VAL A 45 3.10 10.31 7.05
N ALA A 46 2.92 10.04 8.34
CA ALA A 46 3.40 8.82 8.99
C ALA A 46 2.77 7.57 8.37
N ARG A 47 1.45 7.57 8.13
CA ARG A 47 0.78 6.46 7.43
C ARG A 47 1.39 6.21 6.05
N GLN A 48 1.49 7.26 5.23
CA GLN A 48 2.05 7.13 3.88
C GLN A 48 3.47 6.57 3.90
N ARG A 49 4.28 6.99 4.87
CA ARG A 49 5.64 6.49 5.02
C ARG A 49 5.68 5.02 5.45
N VAL A 50 4.90 4.64 6.46
CA VAL A 50 4.81 3.25 6.93
C VAL A 50 4.29 2.35 5.81
N GLU A 51 3.25 2.76 5.08
CA GLU A 51 2.71 2.00 3.94
C GLU A 51 3.76 1.80 2.83
N GLN A 52 4.53 2.85 2.52
CA GLN A 52 5.58 2.79 1.51
C GLN A 52 6.72 1.85 1.95
N ASP A 53 7.20 1.97 3.18
CA ASP A 53 8.34 1.22 3.69
C ASP A 53 8.00 -0.26 3.93
N SER A 54 6.76 -0.56 4.36
CA SER A 54 6.29 -1.92 4.63
C SER A 54 5.67 -2.62 3.41
N ARG A 55 5.32 -1.89 2.34
CA ARG A 55 4.50 -2.35 1.21
C ARG A 55 3.13 -2.86 1.65
N ARG A 56 2.54 -2.24 2.66
CA ARG A 56 1.21 -2.58 3.17
C ARG A 56 0.27 -1.39 3.07
N SER A 57 -1.00 -1.64 2.80
CA SER A 57 -2.08 -0.68 3.03
C SER A 57 -2.59 -0.87 4.44
N LEU A 58 -2.61 0.17 5.26
CA LEU A 58 -3.04 0.05 6.66
C LEU A 58 -4.56 0.11 6.78
N ILE A 59 -5.19 1.08 6.14
CA ILE A 59 -6.64 1.24 6.08
C ILE A 59 -7.11 0.93 4.66
N THR A 60 -8.34 0.44 4.53
CA THR A 60 -8.97 0.13 3.25
C THR A 60 -8.86 1.31 2.27
N GLN A 61 -8.27 1.04 1.13
CA GLN A 61 -8.10 1.98 0.02
C GLN A 61 -8.16 1.25 -1.31
N THR A 62 -8.57 1.96 -2.36
CA THR A 62 -8.54 1.41 -3.71
C THR A 62 -7.22 1.74 -4.37
N ARG A 63 -6.60 0.73 -4.93
CA ARG A 63 -5.32 0.84 -5.63
C ARG A 63 -5.47 0.39 -7.08
N VAL A 64 -4.63 0.94 -7.92
CA VAL A 64 -4.52 0.53 -9.31
C VAL A 64 -3.07 0.16 -9.60
N MET A 65 -2.87 -1.08 -10.01
CA MET A 65 -1.62 -1.55 -10.57
C MET A 65 -1.73 -1.54 -12.09
N SER A 66 -0.81 -0.85 -12.75
CA SER A 66 -0.73 -0.84 -14.22
C SER A 66 0.52 -1.56 -14.71
N MET A 67 0.40 -2.23 -15.86
CA MET A 67 1.45 -3.00 -16.54
C MET A 67 1.34 -2.80 -18.05
N ASP A 68 2.46 -2.99 -18.74
CA ASP A 68 2.49 -2.87 -20.21
C ASP A 68 1.85 -4.10 -20.91
N ALA A 69 1.93 -5.27 -20.27
CA ALA A 69 1.38 -6.52 -20.82
C ALA A 69 1.05 -7.50 -19.68
N PHE A 70 0.20 -8.46 -19.98
CA PHE A 70 -0.03 -9.59 -19.09
C PHE A 70 1.24 -10.45 -18.94
N PRO A 71 1.51 -10.99 -17.75
CA PRO A 71 2.65 -11.86 -17.50
C PRO A 71 2.47 -13.21 -18.20
N SER A 72 3.56 -13.74 -18.78
CA SER A 72 3.53 -14.99 -19.54
C SER A 72 3.35 -16.25 -18.72
N ASP A 73 3.54 -16.18 -17.41
CA ASP A 73 3.41 -17.28 -16.46
C ASP A 73 1.98 -17.47 -15.92
N GLY A 74 1.04 -16.63 -16.36
CA GLY A 74 -0.37 -16.71 -15.92
C GLY A 74 -0.63 -16.11 -14.53
N ILE A 75 0.35 -15.44 -13.90
CA ILE A 75 0.26 -14.96 -12.53
C ILE A 75 0.52 -13.44 -12.48
N ILE A 76 -0.41 -12.68 -11.91
CA ILE A 76 -0.24 -11.28 -11.58
C ILE A 76 -0.03 -11.17 -10.06
N GLU A 77 1.16 -10.76 -9.62
CA GLU A 77 1.43 -10.48 -8.21
C GLU A 77 1.02 -9.05 -7.87
N LEU A 78 0.26 -8.88 -6.78
CA LEU A 78 -0.19 -7.58 -6.29
C LEU A 78 0.83 -7.05 -5.27
N PRO A 79 1.46 -5.89 -5.54
CA PRO A 79 2.63 -5.44 -4.77
C PRO A 79 2.30 -4.91 -3.37
N THR A 80 1.03 -4.59 -3.11
CA THR A 80 0.60 -4.03 -1.81
C THR A 80 -0.39 -4.98 -1.14
N VAL A 81 -0.15 -5.31 0.12
CA VAL A 81 -0.92 -6.26 0.93
C VAL A 81 -1.43 -5.58 2.22
N PRO A 82 -2.40 -6.17 2.94
CA PRO A 82 -3.24 -7.29 2.53
C PRO A 82 -4.24 -6.87 1.44
N VAL A 83 -4.54 -7.76 0.51
CA VAL A 83 -5.56 -7.56 -0.51
C VAL A 83 -6.88 -8.12 0.00
N GLN A 84 -7.93 -7.30 -0.04
CA GLN A 84 -9.28 -7.71 0.33
C GLN A 84 -10.03 -8.30 -0.88
N SER A 85 -9.93 -7.63 -2.03
CA SER A 85 -10.57 -8.07 -3.27
C SER A 85 -9.96 -7.41 -4.50
N VAL A 86 -10.16 -8.05 -5.67
CA VAL A 86 -9.89 -7.45 -6.98
C VAL A 86 -11.21 -6.98 -7.56
N SER A 87 -11.33 -5.67 -7.82
CA SER A 87 -12.56 -5.06 -8.33
C SER A 87 -12.71 -5.28 -9.84
N SER A 88 -11.64 -5.12 -10.61
CA SER A 88 -11.64 -5.31 -12.06
C SER A 88 -10.22 -5.46 -12.60
N ILE A 89 -10.12 -6.16 -13.73
CA ILE A 89 -8.92 -6.17 -14.57
C ILE A 89 -9.36 -5.65 -15.93
N THR A 90 -8.74 -4.56 -16.38
CA THR A 90 -9.02 -3.97 -17.69
C THR A 90 -7.77 -4.00 -18.55
N TYR A 91 -7.96 -4.08 -19.87
CA TYR A 91 -6.85 -4.03 -20.84
C TYR A 91 -7.29 -3.32 -22.11
N VAL A 92 -6.32 -2.82 -22.88
CA VAL A 92 -6.56 -2.22 -24.19
C VAL A 92 -6.27 -3.29 -25.25
N ASP A 93 -7.26 -3.59 -26.08
CA ASP A 93 -7.12 -4.58 -27.16
C ASP A 93 -6.43 -4.01 -28.40
N GLY A 94 -6.20 -4.85 -29.42
CA GLY A 94 -5.55 -4.46 -30.66
C GLY A 94 -6.32 -3.43 -31.51
N ASN A 95 -7.56 -3.10 -31.14
CA ASN A 95 -8.40 -2.07 -31.79
C ASN A 95 -8.47 -0.76 -31.00
N ASP A 96 -7.57 -0.57 -30.01
CA ASP A 96 -7.56 0.57 -29.08
C ASP A 96 -8.83 0.66 -28.18
N ALA A 97 -9.58 -0.43 -28.02
CA ALA A 97 -10.74 -0.47 -27.16
C ALA A 97 -10.39 -1.01 -25.77
N THR A 98 -10.88 -0.34 -24.73
CA THR A 98 -10.74 -0.84 -23.35
C THR A 98 -11.73 -1.97 -23.11
N GLN A 99 -11.20 -3.13 -22.76
CA GLN A 99 -11.94 -4.33 -22.42
C GLN A 99 -11.83 -4.63 -20.94
N THR A 100 -12.84 -5.29 -20.37
CA THR A 100 -12.79 -5.81 -18.99
C THR A 100 -12.64 -7.33 -19.06
N LEU A 101 -11.63 -7.85 -18.34
CA LEU A 101 -11.42 -9.29 -18.24
C LEU A 101 -12.54 -9.92 -17.39
N SER A 102 -13.14 -11.01 -17.90
CA SER A 102 -14.14 -11.72 -17.13
C SER A 102 -13.54 -12.34 -15.86
N SER A 103 -14.20 -12.13 -14.72
CA SER A 103 -13.80 -12.75 -13.45
C SER A 103 -13.86 -14.27 -13.44
N SER A 104 -14.53 -14.90 -14.43
CA SER A 104 -14.55 -16.35 -14.61
C SER A 104 -13.24 -16.94 -15.12
N LEU A 105 -12.32 -16.10 -15.64
CA LEU A 105 -11.06 -16.57 -16.24
C LEU A 105 -9.93 -16.68 -15.20
N TYR A 106 -10.10 -16.15 -14.00
CA TYR A 106 -9.05 -16.11 -13.00
C TYR A 106 -9.56 -16.33 -11.59
N LEU A 107 -8.64 -16.71 -10.70
CA LEU A 107 -8.83 -16.78 -9.25
C LEU A 107 -7.99 -15.70 -8.57
N VAL A 108 -8.52 -15.16 -7.49
CA VAL A 108 -7.79 -14.24 -6.60
C VAL A 108 -7.35 -15.03 -5.37
N ASP A 109 -6.05 -15.17 -5.20
CA ASP A 109 -5.42 -15.77 -4.04
C ASP A 109 -4.94 -14.65 -3.10
N SER A 110 -5.81 -14.25 -2.19
CA SER A 110 -5.53 -13.21 -1.19
C SER A 110 -4.86 -13.76 0.08
N ASN A 111 -4.78 -15.09 0.24
CA ASN A 111 -4.19 -15.71 1.43
C ASN A 111 -2.65 -15.76 1.37
N ASN A 112 -2.10 -15.66 0.18
CA ASN A 112 -0.65 -15.58 0.00
C ASN A 112 -0.11 -14.16 0.17
N THR A 113 1.16 -14.07 0.47
CA THR A 113 1.93 -12.83 0.53
C THR A 113 3.16 -12.96 -0.37
N PRO A 114 3.21 -12.25 -1.54
CA PRO A 114 2.18 -11.33 -2.06
C PRO A 114 0.90 -12.03 -2.50
N SER A 115 -0.22 -11.30 -2.40
CA SER A 115 -1.49 -11.73 -2.99
C SER A 115 -1.38 -11.76 -4.51
N ARG A 116 -2.09 -12.65 -5.17
CA ARG A 116 -1.94 -12.85 -6.62
C ARG A 116 -3.26 -13.16 -7.31
N VAL A 117 -3.31 -12.82 -8.59
CA VAL A 117 -4.36 -13.21 -9.51
C VAL A 117 -3.78 -14.30 -10.42
N VAL A 118 -4.42 -15.44 -10.46
CA VAL A 118 -3.95 -16.64 -11.19
C VAL A 118 -5.01 -17.04 -12.22
N LEU A 119 -4.60 -17.28 -13.46
CA LEU A 119 -5.50 -17.84 -14.48
C LEU A 119 -6.02 -19.20 -14.07
N ASN A 120 -7.27 -19.50 -14.43
CA ASN A 120 -7.84 -20.84 -14.31
C ASN A 120 -7.15 -21.80 -15.29
N ASP A 121 -7.15 -23.08 -14.94
CA ASP A 121 -6.56 -24.13 -15.77
C ASP A 121 -7.17 -24.14 -17.18
N GLY A 122 -6.31 -24.12 -18.19
CA GLY A 122 -6.70 -24.11 -19.59
C GLY A 122 -7.05 -22.73 -20.16
N GLU A 123 -7.10 -21.69 -19.32
CA GLU A 123 -7.33 -20.32 -19.78
C GLU A 123 -6.02 -19.62 -20.16
N SER A 124 -6.15 -18.54 -20.93
CA SER A 124 -5.03 -17.70 -21.34
C SER A 124 -5.39 -16.22 -21.24
N TRP A 125 -4.40 -15.40 -20.96
CA TRP A 125 -4.58 -13.95 -21.04
C TRP A 125 -4.98 -13.52 -22.46
N PRO A 126 -5.89 -12.55 -22.61
CA PRO A 126 -6.19 -11.98 -23.91
C PRO A 126 -4.98 -11.21 -24.46
N ASN A 127 -4.93 -11.09 -25.77
CA ASN A 127 -3.92 -10.24 -26.40
C ASN A 127 -4.25 -8.76 -26.13
N ASN A 128 -3.31 -8.05 -25.54
CA ASN A 128 -3.37 -6.59 -25.41
C ASN A 128 -2.60 -5.92 -26.55
N ARG A 129 -2.80 -4.61 -26.72
CA ARG A 129 -2.18 -3.82 -27.78
C ARG A 129 -0.65 -3.81 -27.74
N GLY A 130 -0.05 -3.99 -26.55
CA GLY A 130 1.40 -4.05 -26.35
C GLY A 130 2.06 -2.69 -26.17
N HIS A 131 1.31 -1.70 -25.67
CA HIS A 131 1.81 -0.38 -25.33
C HIS A 131 1.93 -0.20 -23.81
N TYR A 132 2.40 0.99 -23.38
CA TYR A 132 2.54 1.33 -21.96
C TYR A 132 1.18 1.40 -21.26
N ASP A 133 1.12 0.87 -20.03
CA ASP A 133 -0.06 0.93 -19.14
C ASP A 133 -1.33 0.30 -19.77
N ASP A 134 -1.18 -0.66 -20.67
CA ASP A 134 -2.30 -1.29 -21.37
C ASP A 134 -3.16 -2.18 -20.44
N VAL A 135 -2.58 -2.75 -19.39
CA VAL A 135 -3.27 -3.62 -18.45
C VAL A 135 -3.37 -2.93 -17.09
N LYS A 136 -4.57 -2.88 -16.51
CA LYS A 136 -4.81 -2.28 -15.19
C LYS A 136 -5.59 -3.23 -14.31
N VAL A 137 -5.07 -3.46 -13.11
CA VAL A 137 -5.74 -4.21 -12.05
C VAL A 137 -6.19 -3.22 -10.98
N THR A 138 -7.50 -3.08 -10.79
CA THR A 138 -8.07 -2.28 -9.71
C THR A 138 -8.42 -3.21 -8.57
N TYR A 139 -7.88 -2.95 -7.38
CA TYR A 139 -8.08 -3.80 -6.21
C TYR A 139 -8.22 -2.99 -4.93
N ILE A 140 -8.80 -3.61 -3.93
CA ILE A 140 -9.01 -3.06 -2.59
C ILE A 140 -7.98 -3.71 -1.68
N ALA A 141 -7.20 -2.87 -0.99
CA ALA A 141 -6.18 -3.31 -0.04
C ALA A 141 -6.29 -2.55 1.28
N GLY A 142 -5.93 -3.20 2.36
CA GLY A 142 -5.95 -2.68 3.74
C GLY A 142 -6.38 -3.76 4.74
N TYR A 143 -6.03 -3.56 6.01
CA TYR A 143 -6.44 -4.48 7.07
C TYR A 143 -7.94 -4.39 7.35
N GLY A 144 -8.55 -3.20 7.20
CA GLY A 144 -9.96 -2.93 7.43
C GLY A 144 -10.26 -1.43 7.40
N ASP A 145 -11.48 -1.07 7.79
CA ASP A 145 -11.97 0.31 7.67
C ASP A 145 -11.72 1.15 8.92
N THR A 146 -11.31 0.51 10.03
CA THR A 146 -11.20 1.16 11.33
C THR A 146 -9.80 1.03 11.93
N VAL A 147 -9.47 1.90 12.89
CA VAL A 147 -8.22 1.84 13.67
C VAL A 147 -8.03 0.47 14.34
N GLY A 148 -9.14 -0.19 14.74
CA GLY A 148 -9.12 -1.48 15.42
C GLY A 148 -8.66 -2.64 14.53
N ASP A 149 -8.78 -2.50 13.22
CA ASP A 149 -8.41 -3.54 12.25
C ASP A 149 -6.91 -3.55 11.95
N VAL A 150 -6.22 -2.45 12.24
CA VAL A 150 -4.81 -2.26 11.89
C VAL A 150 -3.89 -2.96 12.91
N ASP A 151 -2.83 -3.59 12.40
CA ASP A 151 -1.78 -4.21 13.20
C ASP A 151 -1.16 -3.22 14.20
N GLU A 152 -1.02 -3.63 15.46
CA GLU A 152 -0.48 -2.79 16.53
C GLU A 152 0.98 -2.37 16.27
N VAL A 153 1.77 -3.21 15.62
CA VAL A 153 3.15 -2.88 15.23
C VAL A 153 3.17 -1.72 14.25
N ALA A 154 2.25 -1.72 13.28
CA ALA A 154 2.12 -0.64 12.31
C ALA A 154 1.66 0.67 12.96
N LYS A 155 0.68 0.61 13.88
CA LYS A 155 0.23 1.78 14.67
C LYS A 155 1.36 2.36 15.50
N PHE A 156 2.13 1.49 16.17
CA PHE A 156 3.25 1.96 16.98
C PHE A 156 4.37 2.57 16.14
N ALA A 157 4.67 2.00 14.98
CA ALA A 157 5.61 2.59 14.02
C ALA A 157 5.16 3.99 13.55
N MET A 158 3.86 4.17 13.29
CA MET A 158 3.29 5.48 12.96
C MET A 158 3.46 6.47 14.12
N LEU A 159 3.15 6.08 15.36
CA LEU A 159 3.28 6.95 16.53
C LEU A 159 4.74 7.37 16.77
N MET A 160 5.70 6.46 16.61
CA MET A 160 7.13 6.80 16.66
C MET A 160 7.50 7.85 15.61
N LEU A 161 6.98 7.70 14.39
CA LEU A 161 7.25 8.64 13.30
C LEU A 161 6.60 10.00 13.54
N VAL A 162 5.35 10.01 14.04
CA VAL A 162 4.65 11.25 14.45
C VAL A 162 5.46 11.97 15.53
N SER A 163 5.91 11.26 16.57
CA SER A 163 6.74 11.83 17.63
C SER A 163 8.05 12.42 17.11
N HIS A 164 8.72 11.68 16.22
CA HIS A 164 9.96 12.16 15.61
C HIS A 164 9.75 13.44 14.79
N LEU A 165 8.73 13.47 13.93
CA LEU A 165 8.42 14.63 13.09
C LEU A 165 7.91 15.82 13.89
N PHE A 166 7.17 15.59 14.97
CA PHE A 166 6.67 16.63 15.86
C PHE A 166 7.81 17.34 16.61
N ASN A 167 8.76 16.56 17.13
CA ASN A 167 9.90 17.09 17.90
C ASN A 167 11.03 17.64 17.02
N SER A 168 11.06 17.30 15.74
CA SER A 168 12.11 17.70 14.80
C SER A 168 11.53 18.27 13.50
N PRO A 169 10.86 19.44 13.55
CA PRO A 169 10.17 20.01 12.38
C PRO A 169 11.13 20.56 11.31
N SER A 170 12.41 20.76 11.63
CA SER A 170 13.41 21.25 10.68
C SER A 170 14.59 20.28 10.52
N VAL A 171 14.97 20.01 9.28
CA VAL A 171 16.12 19.17 8.91
C VAL A 171 17.46 19.88 9.14
N THR A 172 17.44 21.18 9.47
CA THR A 172 18.63 22.01 9.69
C THR A 172 19.02 22.08 11.16
N SER A 173 19.44 20.94 11.72
CA SER A 173 20.22 20.95 12.95
C SER A 173 21.68 20.72 12.59
N TYR A 174 22.52 21.70 12.78
CA TYR A 174 23.96 21.53 12.72
C TYR A 174 24.37 20.53 13.81
N GLY A 175 24.69 19.30 13.42
CA GLY A 175 25.40 18.43 14.34
C GLY A 175 25.00 16.98 14.49
N THR A 176 23.88 16.49 13.98
CA THR A 176 23.61 15.05 13.79
C THR A 176 22.47 14.90 12.79
N MET A 177 22.68 14.15 11.72
CA MET A 177 21.58 13.71 10.87
C MET A 177 20.56 13.05 11.78
N ASN A 178 19.33 13.58 11.84
CA ASN A 178 18.21 12.91 12.49
C ASN A 178 17.88 11.66 11.67
N ILE A 179 18.60 10.59 11.99
CA ILE A 179 18.33 9.25 11.47
C ILE A 179 16.98 8.86 12.03
N VAL A 180 16.11 8.34 11.18
CA VAL A 180 14.85 7.67 11.59
C VAL A 180 15.18 6.76 12.78
N PRO A 181 14.39 6.76 13.87
CA PRO A 181 14.73 5.97 15.05
C PRO A 181 14.97 4.51 14.70
N ILE A 182 16.07 3.93 15.17
CA ILE A 182 16.41 2.50 14.93
C ILE A 182 15.23 1.59 15.27
N GLY A 183 14.44 1.95 16.30
CA GLY A 183 13.22 1.23 16.67
C GLY A 183 12.16 1.21 15.56
N TYR A 184 12.03 2.29 14.79
CA TYR A 184 11.12 2.32 13.63
C TYR A 184 11.55 1.32 12.56
N GLU A 185 12.84 1.26 12.22
CA GLU A 185 13.35 0.33 11.21
C GLU A 185 13.10 -1.13 11.60
N LEU A 186 13.29 -1.47 12.87
CA LEU A 186 12.99 -2.82 13.38
C LEU A 186 11.50 -3.19 13.27
N LEU A 187 10.61 -2.24 13.56
CA LEU A 187 9.17 -2.45 13.41
C LEU A 187 8.78 -2.63 11.94
N ILE A 188 9.29 -1.77 11.06
CA ILE A 188 9.04 -1.87 9.62
C ILE A 188 9.58 -3.18 9.04
N GLU A 189 10.75 -3.63 9.48
CA GLU A 189 11.31 -4.90 9.03
C GLU A 189 10.39 -6.08 9.34
N SER A 190 9.76 -6.09 10.52
CA SER A 190 8.80 -7.12 10.89
C SER A 190 7.50 -7.09 10.07
N LEU A 191 7.16 -5.94 9.50
CA LEU A 191 5.97 -5.75 8.66
C LEU A 191 6.23 -6.04 7.18
N LYS A 192 7.47 -5.94 6.72
CA LYS A 192 7.83 -6.18 5.32
C LYS A 192 7.54 -7.62 4.93
N TRP A 193 7.06 -7.79 3.70
CA TRP A 193 6.98 -9.09 3.06
C TRP A 193 8.04 -9.21 1.95
N GLY A 194 8.46 -10.43 1.65
CA GLY A 194 9.39 -10.72 0.55
C GLY A 194 10.87 -10.65 0.91
N GLN A 195 11.23 -10.57 2.18
CA GLN A 195 12.57 -10.87 2.66
C GLN A 195 12.56 -12.28 3.28
N TYR A 196 12.77 -13.28 2.42
CA TYR A 196 13.39 -14.53 2.88
C TYR A 196 14.89 -14.38 2.72
N PRO A 197 15.67 -14.74 3.76
CA PRO A 197 17.13 -14.73 3.68
C PRO A 197 17.66 -15.72 2.65
#